data_440b8a5219da5ea0da6e72ebdb3bd0a9
#
_entry.id   440b8a5219da5ea0da6e72ebdb3bd0a9
#
_cell.length_a   1.000
_cell.length_b   1.000
_cell.length_c   1.000
_cell.angle_alpha   90.00
_cell.angle_beta   90.00
_cell.angle_gamma   90.00
#
_symmetry.space_group_name_H-M   'P 1'
#
loop_
_entity.id
_entity.type
_entity.pdbx_description
1 polymer ?
#
loop_
_entity_poly.entity_id
_entity_poly.type
_entity_poly.pdbx_seq_one_letter_code
_entity_poly.pdbx_strand_id
1 'polypeptide(L)'
;MQRMNDPAYLPTISMNELYENVYQSRPPVIDGLLYPGTYLFAGAPKVGKSFLMAQLAYHVSMGLPLWDYPVHKGTVLYLALEDDHRRLQERLYRMFGMDGTNDLLFSICAKQVGSGLEEQLKRFVQEHPDTKLIIIDTLQKIREAGGDKYSYANDYEVVGKLKRLADACGVCLLLVHHTRKQQADDKFDMISGTNGLSGAADGAFLLQKEKRTDDTAILDVVGRDQQDQRLYLTKDKEHLTWTLERMETELWVEPPDPVLEAVAAFITVERPFWCGTATELAAALQVDMKPNALAMRLNVRASKLAGEYHIRYENGRTHAGRSISLTLEPPQA
;
A
#
# COMPACT_ATOMS: atom_id res chain seq x y z
N MET A 1 28.54 13.22 -9.45
CA MET A 1 28.90 12.25 -8.39
C MET A 1 29.64 12.83 -7.19
N GLN A 2 30.60 13.77 -7.34
CA GLN A 2 31.34 14.33 -6.19
C GLN A 2 30.51 15.14 -5.18
N ARG A 3 29.42 15.81 -5.57
CA ARG A 3 28.57 16.60 -4.66
C ARG A 3 27.69 15.75 -3.72
N MET A 4 27.34 14.52 -4.07
CA MET A 4 26.51 13.66 -3.23
C MET A 4 27.22 13.06 -2.01
N ASN A 5 28.56 13.14 -1.96
CA ASN A 5 29.39 12.67 -0.84
C ASN A 5 29.74 13.79 0.16
N ASP A 6 29.30 15.03 -0.10
CA ASP A 6 29.48 16.14 0.83
C ASP A 6 28.35 16.13 1.87
N PRO A 7 28.66 15.93 3.17
CA PRO A 7 27.65 15.89 4.23
C PRO A 7 26.85 17.21 4.37
N ALA A 8 27.41 18.32 3.88
CA ALA A 8 26.75 19.63 3.89
C ALA A 8 25.86 19.86 2.64
N TYR A 9 25.90 18.97 1.65
CA TYR A 9 25.10 19.11 0.44
C TYR A 9 23.65 18.64 0.67
N LEU A 10 22.70 19.56 0.55
CA LEU A 10 21.27 19.26 0.54
C LEU A 10 20.81 19.02 -0.91
N PRO A 11 20.47 17.79 -1.30
CA PRO A 11 19.89 17.51 -2.62
C PRO A 11 18.53 18.20 -2.74
N THR A 12 18.39 19.06 -3.74
CA THR A 12 17.15 19.79 -4.00
C THR A 12 16.73 19.60 -5.46
N ILE A 13 15.45 19.62 -5.70
CA ILE A 13 14.82 19.61 -7.02
C ILE A 13 13.81 20.75 -7.08
N SER A 14 13.79 21.51 -8.17
CA SER A 14 12.81 22.56 -8.37
C SER A 14 11.43 21.99 -8.74
N MET A 15 10.37 22.77 -8.50
CA MET A 15 9.01 22.40 -8.91
C MET A 15 8.92 22.13 -10.42
N ASN A 16 9.62 22.91 -11.24
CA ASN A 16 9.65 22.69 -12.69
C ASN A 16 10.31 21.35 -13.05
N GLU A 17 11.44 21.01 -12.40
CA GLU A 17 12.09 19.71 -12.59
C GLU A 17 11.21 18.55 -12.11
N LEU A 18 10.43 18.72 -11.03
CA LEU A 18 9.44 17.71 -10.61
C LEU A 18 8.41 17.45 -11.71
N TYR A 19 7.89 18.50 -12.35
CA TYR A 19 6.91 18.34 -13.43
C TYR A 19 7.50 17.84 -14.75
N GLU A 20 8.81 18.01 -14.95
CA GLU A 20 9.50 17.50 -16.13
C GLU A 20 9.82 16.00 -16.06
N ASN A 21 9.82 15.42 -14.87
CA ASN A 21 10.10 14.01 -14.65
C ASN A 21 8.81 13.18 -14.57
N VAL A 22 8.90 11.92 -14.97
CA VAL A 22 7.83 10.93 -14.79
C VAL A 22 8.14 10.14 -13.52
N TYR A 23 7.27 10.25 -12.53
CA TYR A 23 7.32 9.43 -11.32
C TYR A 23 6.20 8.39 -11.40
N GLN A 24 6.58 7.13 -11.60
CA GLN A 24 5.61 6.06 -11.61
C GLN A 24 5.21 5.72 -10.17
N SER A 25 3.92 5.76 -9.86
CA SER A 25 3.39 5.19 -8.63
C SER A 25 3.45 3.68 -8.72
N ARG A 26 3.70 3.03 -7.59
CA ARG A 26 3.56 1.58 -7.51
C ARG A 26 2.07 1.22 -7.45
N PRO A 27 1.64 0.12 -8.10
CA PRO A 27 0.26 -0.29 -8.04
C PRO A 27 -0.14 -0.56 -6.58
N PRO A 28 -1.40 -0.33 -6.20
CA PRO A 28 -1.91 -0.71 -4.90
C PRO A 28 -1.79 -2.21 -4.66
N VAL A 29 -1.79 -2.64 -3.42
CA VAL A 29 -1.90 -4.05 -3.04
C VAL A 29 -3.36 -4.48 -3.13
N ILE A 30 -4.26 -3.60 -2.67
CA ILE A 30 -5.71 -3.74 -2.77
C ILE A 30 -6.25 -2.37 -3.20
N ASP A 31 -6.90 -2.32 -4.35
CA ASP A 31 -7.40 -1.07 -4.94
C ASP A 31 -8.32 -0.32 -3.97
N GLY A 32 -8.07 0.97 -3.78
CA GLY A 32 -8.87 1.81 -2.90
C GLY A 32 -8.73 1.53 -1.40
N LEU A 33 -7.99 0.48 -0.98
CA LEU A 33 -7.89 0.09 0.42
C LEU A 33 -6.45 0.04 0.95
N LEU A 34 -5.48 -0.52 0.20
CA LEU A 34 -4.12 -0.75 0.70
C LEU A 34 -3.07 -0.50 -0.37
N TYR A 35 -2.14 0.40 -0.08
CA TYR A 35 -1.09 0.85 -0.99
C TYR A 35 0.30 0.45 -0.47
N PRO A 36 1.36 0.48 -1.30
CA PRO A 36 2.73 0.40 -0.80
C PRO A 36 3.00 1.52 0.21
N GLY A 37 3.67 1.18 1.32
CA GLY A 37 3.89 2.11 2.45
C GLY A 37 3.77 1.39 3.79
N THR A 38 3.65 2.13 4.87
CA THR A 38 3.57 1.57 6.22
C THR A 38 2.27 1.97 6.90
N TYR A 39 1.49 0.98 7.31
CA TYR A 39 0.18 1.14 7.93
C TYR A 39 0.12 0.51 9.30
N LEU A 40 -0.64 1.14 10.21
CA LEU A 40 -1.00 0.56 11.50
C LEU A 40 -2.32 -0.19 11.38
N PHE A 41 -2.41 -1.40 11.93
CA PHE A 41 -3.67 -2.12 12.10
C PHE A 41 -3.96 -2.29 13.58
N ALA A 42 -4.84 -1.47 14.12
CA ALA A 42 -5.11 -1.39 15.54
C ALA A 42 -6.47 -1.97 15.93
N GLY A 43 -6.60 -2.35 17.17
CA GLY A 43 -7.87 -2.81 17.77
C GLY A 43 -7.66 -3.48 19.11
N ALA A 44 -8.74 -3.61 19.87
CA ALA A 44 -8.70 -4.25 21.19
C ALA A 44 -8.19 -5.71 21.14
N PRO A 45 -7.57 -6.23 22.21
CA PRO A 45 -7.23 -7.65 22.27
C PRO A 45 -8.45 -8.54 22.03
N LYS A 46 -8.26 -9.60 21.22
CA LYS A 46 -9.31 -10.59 20.87
C LYS A 46 -10.48 -10.04 20.03
N VAL A 47 -10.37 -8.84 19.41
CA VAL A 47 -11.40 -8.30 18.52
C VAL A 47 -11.48 -9.03 17.17
N GLY A 48 -10.45 -9.80 16.80
CA GLY A 48 -10.40 -10.57 15.57
C GLY A 48 -9.37 -10.08 14.54
N LYS A 49 -8.41 -9.24 14.97
CA LYS A 49 -7.34 -8.71 14.10
C LYS A 49 -6.61 -9.78 13.31
N SER A 50 -6.05 -10.80 13.97
CA SER A 50 -5.24 -11.84 13.31
C SER A 50 -6.05 -12.69 12.32
N PHE A 51 -7.38 -12.80 12.47
CA PHE A 51 -8.24 -13.42 11.47
C PHE A 51 -8.36 -12.56 10.22
N LEU A 52 -8.58 -11.25 10.41
CA LEU A 52 -8.64 -10.32 9.27
C LEU A 52 -7.28 -10.21 8.58
N MET A 53 -6.18 -10.23 9.33
CA MET A 53 -4.82 -10.27 8.75
C MET A 53 -4.58 -11.53 7.93
N ALA A 54 -4.99 -12.70 8.42
CA ALA A 54 -4.86 -13.95 7.68
C ALA A 54 -5.72 -13.95 6.42
N GLN A 55 -6.95 -13.42 6.49
CA GLN A 55 -7.84 -13.27 5.34
C GLN A 55 -7.22 -12.35 4.28
N LEU A 56 -6.76 -11.17 4.67
CA LEU A 56 -6.12 -10.20 3.79
C LEU A 56 -4.86 -10.79 3.13
N ALA A 57 -4.01 -11.47 3.92
CA ALA A 57 -2.81 -12.14 3.44
C ALA A 57 -3.13 -13.23 2.40
N TYR A 58 -4.15 -14.04 2.66
CA TYR A 58 -4.60 -15.08 1.75
C TYR A 58 -5.12 -14.51 0.43
N HIS A 59 -5.99 -13.50 0.48
CA HIS A 59 -6.53 -12.86 -0.73
C HIS A 59 -5.42 -12.23 -1.59
N VAL A 60 -4.44 -11.56 -0.98
CA VAL A 60 -3.30 -10.98 -1.72
C VAL A 60 -2.43 -12.08 -2.35
N SER A 61 -2.13 -13.14 -1.62
CA SER A 61 -1.30 -14.24 -2.15
C SER A 61 -1.98 -15.04 -3.25
N MET A 62 -3.30 -15.14 -3.23
CA MET A 62 -4.09 -15.84 -4.25
C MET A 62 -4.50 -14.95 -5.42
N GLY A 63 -4.48 -13.62 -5.26
CA GLY A 63 -5.03 -12.68 -6.23
C GLY A 63 -6.56 -12.70 -6.28
N LEU A 64 -7.21 -13.05 -5.17
CA LEU A 64 -8.66 -13.08 -5.05
C LEU A 64 -9.16 -11.73 -4.55
N PRO A 65 -10.28 -11.18 -5.08
CA PRO A 65 -10.86 -9.96 -4.56
C PRO A 65 -11.12 -10.07 -3.05
N LEU A 66 -10.76 -9.04 -2.29
CA LEU A 66 -11.14 -8.92 -0.89
C LEU A 66 -12.45 -8.13 -0.81
N TRP A 67 -13.54 -8.80 -0.49
CA TRP A 67 -14.89 -8.22 -0.61
C TRP A 67 -15.13 -7.71 -2.04
N ASP A 68 -15.42 -6.41 -2.20
CA ASP A 68 -15.61 -5.77 -3.51
C ASP A 68 -14.34 -5.07 -4.04
N TYR A 69 -13.21 -5.19 -3.32
CA TYR A 69 -11.94 -4.55 -3.71
C TYR A 69 -11.09 -5.47 -4.59
N PRO A 70 -10.66 -5.03 -5.78
CA PRO A 70 -9.68 -5.74 -6.59
C PRO A 70 -8.35 -5.89 -5.86
N VAL A 71 -7.69 -7.03 -6.04
CA VAL A 71 -6.43 -7.37 -5.36
C VAL A 71 -5.35 -7.65 -6.39
N HIS A 72 -4.19 -7.05 -6.20
CA HIS A 72 -3.00 -7.33 -7.01
C HIS A 72 -2.20 -8.48 -6.38
N LYS A 73 -2.21 -9.63 -7.04
CA LYS A 73 -1.50 -10.83 -6.57
C LYS A 73 -0.01 -10.57 -6.33
N GLY A 74 0.53 -11.17 -5.27
CA GLY A 74 1.95 -11.19 -4.97
C GLY A 74 2.29 -11.97 -3.71
N THR A 75 3.57 -12.18 -3.48
CA THR A 75 4.06 -12.87 -2.28
C THR A 75 3.77 -12.06 -1.03
N VAL A 76 3.33 -12.75 0.02
CA VAL A 76 3.03 -12.19 1.34
C VAL A 76 3.91 -12.85 2.40
N LEU A 77 4.58 -12.04 3.22
CA LEU A 77 5.23 -12.49 4.44
C LEU A 77 4.37 -12.14 5.65
N TYR A 78 4.02 -13.13 6.46
CA TYR A 78 3.30 -12.92 7.71
C TYR A 78 4.18 -13.33 8.91
N LEU A 79 4.68 -12.35 9.65
CA LEU A 79 5.36 -12.56 10.92
C LEU A 79 4.32 -12.73 12.03
N ALA A 80 3.96 -13.99 12.34
CA ALA A 80 2.97 -14.36 13.36
C ALA A 80 3.65 -14.60 14.72
N LEU A 81 4.17 -13.53 15.33
CA LEU A 81 5.10 -13.58 16.47
C LEU A 81 4.43 -13.91 17.83
N GLU A 82 3.11 -14.04 17.85
CA GLU A 82 2.34 -14.47 19.03
C GLU A 82 1.71 -15.85 18.83
N ASP A 83 2.01 -16.52 17.72
CA ASP A 83 1.44 -17.80 17.34
C ASP A 83 2.50 -18.93 17.30
N ASP A 84 2.04 -20.15 17.11
CA ASP A 84 2.83 -21.33 16.77
C ASP A 84 2.29 -21.99 15.49
N HIS A 85 3.10 -22.86 14.87
CA HIS A 85 2.75 -23.50 13.60
C HIS A 85 1.46 -24.33 13.68
N ARG A 86 1.18 -25.01 14.81
CA ARG A 86 -0.05 -25.79 14.99
C ARG A 86 -1.28 -24.90 14.98
N ARG A 87 -1.27 -23.79 15.73
CA ARG A 87 -2.38 -22.83 15.76
C ARG A 87 -2.61 -22.16 14.41
N LEU A 88 -1.53 -21.83 13.71
CA LEU A 88 -1.61 -21.29 12.35
C LEU A 88 -2.26 -22.30 11.41
N GLN A 89 -1.81 -23.55 11.43
CA GLN A 89 -2.36 -24.64 10.61
C GLN A 89 -3.86 -24.82 10.86
N GLU A 90 -4.27 -24.98 12.13
CA GLU A 90 -5.67 -25.15 12.50
C GLU A 90 -6.54 -23.97 12.08
N ARG A 91 -6.03 -22.73 12.26
CA ARG A 91 -6.72 -21.50 11.86
C ARG A 91 -6.90 -21.40 10.36
N LEU A 92 -5.83 -21.57 9.60
CA LEU A 92 -5.84 -21.46 8.14
C LEU A 92 -6.72 -22.54 7.51
N TYR A 93 -6.63 -23.78 8.01
CA TYR A 93 -7.49 -24.87 7.56
C TYR A 93 -8.98 -24.57 7.81
N ARG A 94 -9.31 -24.01 8.98
CA ARG A 94 -10.68 -23.61 9.28
C ARG A 94 -11.17 -22.46 8.40
N MET A 95 -10.29 -21.52 8.08
CA MET A 95 -10.65 -20.34 7.28
C MET A 95 -10.78 -20.65 5.78
N PHE A 96 -9.88 -21.45 5.25
CA PHE A 96 -9.70 -21.61 3.80
C PHE A 96 -9.74 -23.06 3.32
N GLY A 97 -9.93 -24.03 4.22
CA GLY A 97 -9.98 -25.44 3.86
C GLY A 97 -8.64 -25.96 3.35
N MET A 98 -8.69 -26.67 2.20
CA MET A 98 -7.50 -27.29 1.58
C MET A 98 -6.81 -26.39 0.54
N ASP A 99 -7.35 -25.22 0.27
CA ASP A 99 -6.84 -24.31 -0.77
C ASP A 99 -5.61 -23.56 -0.26
N GLY A 100 -4.44 -24.16 -0.40
CA GLY A 100 -3.16 -23.59 0.00
C GLY A 100 -2.45 -22.84 -1.13
N THR A 101 -1.46 -22.02 -0.75
CA THR A 101 -0.59 -21.30 -1.69
C THR A 101 0.86 -21.29 -1.20
N ASN A 102 1.80 -21.26 -2.14
CA ASN A 102 3.22 -21.09 -1.84
C ASN A 102 3.62 -19.61 -1.73
N ASP A 103 2.72 -18.69 -2.10
CA ASP A 103 2.95 -17.25 -2.10
C ASP A 103 2.58 -16.58 -0.75
N LEU A 104 2.14 -17.37 0.26
CA LEU A 104 1.89 -16.92 1.62
C LEU A 104 2.84 -17.63 2.59
N LEU A 105 3.85 -16.91 3.05
CA LEU A 105 4.90 -17.44 3.91
C LEU A 105 4.74 -16.94 5.35
N PHE A 106 4.95 -17.82 6.31
CA PHE A 106 4.85 -17.51 7.74
C PHE A 106 6.18 -17.64 8.45
N SER A 107 6.43 -16.73 9.40
CA SER A 107 7.47 -16.89 10.41
C SER A 107 6.91 -16.61 11.79
N ILE A 108 7.24 -17.47 12.76
CA ILE A 108 6.86 -17.32 14.18
C ILE A 108 7.97 -16.64 15.00
N CYS A 109 9.06 -16.27 14.37
CA CYS A 109 10.17 -15.56 15.01
C CYS A 109 10.76 -14.52 14.08
N ALA A 110 11.27 -13.43 14.64
CA ALA A 110 12.00 -12.37 13.95
C ALA A 110 12.95 -11.69 14.91
N LYS A 111 13.97 -11.01 14.37
CA LYS A 111 14.80 -10.09 15.14
C LYS A 111 14.03 -8.81 15.49
N GLN A 112 14.61 -7.98 16.35
CA GLN A 112 14.04 -6.68 16.72
C GLN A 112 14.49 -5.59 15.74
N VAL A 113 13.72 -4.50 15.68
CA VAL A 113 14.07 -3.29 14.92
C VAL A 113 15.39 -2.73 15.46
N GLY A 114 16.33 -2.40 14.57
CA GLY A 114 17.67 -1.97 14.94
C GLY A 114 18.62 -3.10 15.35
N SER A 115 18.15 -4.33 15.45
CA SER A 115 18.96 -5.51 15.83
C SER A 115 18.95 -6.60 14.74
N GLY A 116 18.64 -6.22 13.48
CA GLY A 116 18.73 -7.09 12.30
C GLY A 116 17.41 -7.50 11.68
N LEU A 117 16.28 -6.95 12.10
CA LEU A 117 14.99 -7.18 11.44
C LEU A 117 14.99 -6.60 10.02
N GLU A 118 15.52 -5.38 9.88
CA GLU A 118 15.58 -4.68 8.59
C GLU A 118 16.36 -5.47 7.54
N GLU A 119 17.46 -6.12 7.94
CA GLU A 119 18.25 -6.99 7.09
C GLU A 119 17.51 -8.27 6.72
N GLN A 120 16.78 -8.87 7.68
CA GLN A 120 15.95 -10.05 7.44
C GLN A 120 14.87 -9.73 6.39
N LEU A 121 14.16 -8.61 6.54
CA LEU A 121 13.09 -8.23 5.63
C LEU A 121 13.61 -7.85 4.23
N LYS A 122 14.73 -7.11 4.15
CA LYS A 122 15.39 -6.80 2.87
C LYS A 122 15.80 -8.06 2.13
N ARG A 123 16.43 -9.00 2.84
CA ARG A 123 16.83 -10.28 2.26
C ARG A 123 15.62 -11.07 1.76
N PHE A 124 14.53 -11.12 2.54
CA PHE A 124 13.31 -11.78 2.11
C PHE A 124 12.76 -11.20 0.80
N VAL A 125 12.67 -9.85 0.70
CA VAL A 125 12.20 -9.19 -0.52
C VAL A 125 13.14 -9.42 -1.71
N GLN A 126 14.46 -9.55 -1.48
CA GLN A 126 15.41 -9.90 -2.54
C GLN A 126 15.23 -11.34 -3.04
N GLU A 127 14.92 -12.28 -2.13
CA GLU A 127 14.64 -13.68 -2.45
C GLU A 127 13.24 -13.87 -3.08
N HIS A 128 12.29 -12.93 -2.81
CA HIS A 128 10.93 -12.91 -3.32
C HIS A 128 10.61 -11.54 -3.95
N PRO A 129 11.05 -11.24 -5.18
CA PRO A 129 10.92 -9.91 -5.80
C PRO A 129 9.49 -9.44 -6.05
N ASP A 130 8.54 -10.37 -6.09
CA ASP A 130 7.09 -10.12 -6.25
C ASP A 130 6.37 -9.86 -4.92
N THR A 131 7.12 -9.69 -3.80
CA THR A 131 6.54 -9.37 -2.50
C THR A 131 5.73 -8.09 -2.56
N LYS A 132 4.45 -8.18 -2.19
CA LYS A 132 3.52 -7.04 -2.12
C LYS A 132 3.24 -6.60 -0.69
N LEU A 133 3.17 -7.56 0.24
CA LEU A 133 2.71 -7.32 1.60
C LEU A 133 3.57 -8.02 2.63
N ILE A 134 3.92 -7.29 3.69
CA ILE A 134 4.55 -7.84 4.90
C ILE A 134 3.65 -7.48 6.08
N ILE A 135 3.18 -8.48 6.82
CA ILE A 135 2.37 -8.30 8.04
C ILE A 135 3.22 -8.63 9.25
N ILE A 136 3.21 -7.75 10.24
CA ILE A 136 3.90 -7.97 11.53
C ILE A 136 2.87 -8.02 12.66
N ASP A 137 2.58 -9.20 13.18
CA ASP A 137 1.62 -9.46 14.27
C ASP A 137 2.35 -10.02 15.50
N THR A 138 2.77 -9.18 16.46
CA THR A 138 2.44 -7.76 16.63
C THR A 138 3.70 -6.89 16.67
N LEU A 139 3.54 -5.59 16.45
CA LEU A 139 4.57 -4.57 16.57
C LEU A 139 5.32 -4.65 17.92
N GLN A 140 4.60 -5.00 19.00
CA GLN A 140 5.17 -5.11 20.34
C GLN A 140 6.32 -6.14 20.41
N LYS A 141 6.29 -7.20 19.61
CA LYS A 141 7.29 -8.28 19.63
C LYS A 141 8.62 -7.93 18.98
N ILE A 142 8.61 -6.94 18.09
CA ILE A 142 9.82 -6.51 17.37
C ILE A 142 10.46 -5.25 17.95
N ARG A 143 9.88 -4.67 19.02
CA ARG A 143 10.48 -3.54 19.74
C ARG A 143 11.62 -4.02 20.64
N GLU A 144 12.66 -3.20 20.75
CA GLU A 144 13.77 -3.47 21.64
C GLU A 144 13.31 -3.58 23.11
N ALA A 145 13.83 -4.56 23.83
CA ALA A 145 13.56 -4.77 25.25
C ALA A 145 14.56 -3.94 26.07
N GLY A 146 14.40 -2.61 26.14
CA GLY A 146 15.26 -1.75 26.94
C GLY A 146 15.02 -0.26 26.68
N GLY A 147 15.06 0.56 27.74
CA GLY A 147 14.84 2.00 27.69
C GLY A 147 13.42 2.41 28.10
N ASP A 148 13.14 3.72 28.03
CA ASP A 148 11.80 4.31 28.27
C ASP A 148 10.83 3.81 27.19
N LYS A 149 10.19 2.65 27.49
CA LYS A 149 9.51 1.77 26.53
C LYS A 149 8.33 2.41 25.79
N TYR A 150 7.91 3.61 26.18
CA TYR A 150 6.69 4.26 25.70
C TYR A 150 6.88 5.77 25.46
N SER A 151 8.08 6.20 25.02
CA SER A 151 8.25 7.59 24.64
C SER A 151 7.79 7.80 23.19
N TYR A 152 7.22 8.97 22.91
CA TYR A 152 6.86 9.44 21.57
C TYR A 152 8.02 9.27 20.57
N ALA A 153 9.23 9.64 20.99
CA ALA A 153 10.42 9.58 20.15
C ALA A 153 10.76 8.13 19.72
N ASN A 154 10.65 7.17 20.64
CA ASN A 154 10.95 5.76 20.35
C ASN A 154 9.90 5.15 19.39
N ASP A 155 8.62 5.44 19.61
CA ASP A 155 7.54 4.97 18.74
C ASP A 155 7.71 5.53 17.32
N TYR A 156 8.00 6.82 17.21
CA TYR A 156 8.23 7.49 15.93
C TYR A 156 9.47 6.93 15.21
N GLU A 157 10.56 6.66 15.95
CA GLU A 157 11.79 6.11 15.38
C GLU A 157 11.59 4.68 14.85
N VAL A 158 10.93 3.81 15.61
CA VAL A 158 10.64 2.42 15.22
C VAL A 158 9.82 2.38 13.92
N VAL A 159 8.69 3.09 13.87
CA VAL A 159 7.86 3.14 12.67
C VAL A 159 8.61 3.83 11.53
N GLY A 160 9.37 4.88 11.80
CA GLY A 160 10.20 5.57 10.81
C GLY A 160 11.28 4.69 10.16
N LYS A 161 11.92 3.77 10.92
CA LYS A 161 12.86 2.78 10.37
C LYS A 161 12.14 1.80 9.45
N LEU A 162 11.00 1.27 9.88
CA LEU A 162 10.18 0.35 9.11
C LEU A 162 9.62 1.01 7.85
N LYS A 163 9.19 2.27 7.93
CA LYS A 163 8.73 3.03 6.77
C LYS A 163 9.84 3.20 5.72
N ARG A 164 11.04 3.62 6.13
CA ARG A 164 12.16 3.72 5.17
C ARG A 164 12.47 2.39 4.48
N LEU A 165 12.30 1.27 5.17
CA LEU A 165 12.45 -0.05 4.58
C LEU A 165 11.33 -0.34 3.58
N ALA A 166 10.06 -0.12 3.94
CA ALA A 166 8.91 -0.32 3.06
C ALA A 166 9.04 0.51 1.78
N ASP A 167 9.39 1.80 1.92
CA ASP A 167 9.61 2.72 0.80
C ASP A 167 10.74 2.24 -0.12
N ALA A 168 11.88 1.82 0.45
CA ALA A 168 13.04 1.34 -0.30
C ALA A 168 12.76 0.02 -1.04
N CYS A 169 12.01 -0.89 -0.42
CA CYS A 169 11.64 -2.18 -1.01
C CYS A 169 10.40 -2.10 -1.92
N GLY A 170 9.55 -1.08 -1.73
CA GLY A 170 8.32 -0.88 -2.45
C GLY A 170 7.21 -1.84 -2.11
N VAL A 171 7.16 -2.23 -0.87
CA VAL A 171 6.18 -3.14 -0.32
C VAL A 171 5.20 -2.41 0.60
N CYS A 172 4.06 -3.00 0.82
CA CYS A 172 3.18 -2.61 1.92
C CYS A 172 3.64 -3.31 3.20
N LEU A 173 3.79 -2.55 4.28
CA LEU A 173 4.09 -3.05 5.61
C LEU A 173 2.92 -2.76 6.55
N LEU A 174 2.26 -3.80 7.05
CA LEU A 174 1.09 -3.71 7.90
C LEU A 174 1.46 -4.13 9.33
N LEU A 175 1.45 -3.18 10.26
CA LEU A 175 1.88 -3.33 11.65
C LEU A 175 0.68 -3.52 12.56
N VAL A 176 0.49 -4.73 13.08
CA VAL A 176 -0.60 -5.02 14.01
C VAL A 176 -0.27 -4.50 15.41
N HIS A 177 -1.20 -3.74 15.98
CA HIS A 177 -1.03 -3.12 17.29
C HIS A 177 -2.30 -3.18 18.15
N HIS A 178 -2.18 -2.92 19.45
CA HIS A 178 -3.31 -2.89 20.36
C HIS A 178 -3.79 -1.45 20.61
N THR A 179 -5.09 -1.29 20.88
CA THR A 179 -5.64 -0.03 21.39
C THR A 179 -5.55 0.06 22.90
N ARG A 180 -5.49 1.29 23.44
CA ARG A 180 -5.65 1.58 24.86
C ARG A 180 -7.11 1.38 25.28
N LYS A 181 -7.34 1.20 26.58
CA LYS A 181 -8.70 1.10 27.13
C LYS A 181 -9.39 2.46 27.32
N GLN A 182 -8.65 3.55 27.27
CA GLN A 182 -9.22 4.89 27.44
C GLN A 182 -9.97 5.30 26.16
N GLN A 183 -11.16 5.86 26.34
CA GLN A 183 -11.89 6.52 25.26
C GLN A 183 -11.20 7.85 24.96
N ALA A 184 -11.12 8.20 23.69
CA ALA A 184 -10.62 9.47 23.18
C ALA A 184 -11.69 10.09 22.27
N ASP A 185 -11.65 11.41 22.13
CA ASP A 185 -12.56 12.15 21.24
C ASP A 185 -12.32 11.73 19.78
N ASP A 186 -11.06 11.58 19.38
CA ASP A 186 -10.69 10.91 18.14
C ASP A 186 -10.41 9.43 18.40
N LYS A 187 -11.08 8.56 17.64
CA LYS A 187 -10.94 7.10 17.77
C LYS A 187 -9.51 6.62 17.48
N PHE A 188 -8.77 7.28 16.61
CA PHE A 188 -7.39 6.93 16.28
C PHE A 188 -6.41 7.28 17.41
N ASP A 189 -6.75 8.20 18.28
CA ASP A 189 -5.99 8.48 19.52
C ASP A 189 -6.01 7.31 20.51
N MET A 190 -6.93 6.35 20.34
CA MET A 190 -6.94 5.10 21.10
C MET A 190 -5.83 4.13 20.70
N ILE A 191 -5.15 4.34 19.57
CA ILE A 191 -4.02 3.49 19.18
C ILE A 191 -2.98 3.56 20.29
N SER A 192 -2.66 2.40 20.87
CA SER A 192 -1.77 2.30 22.03
C SER A 192 -0.37 2.81 21.71
N GLY A 193 0.21 3.59 22.56
CA GLY A 193 1.49 4.25 22.32
C GLY A 193 1.29 5.76 22.42
N THR A 194 1.99 6.48 21.60
CA THR A 194 1.88 7.94 21.49
C THR A 194 1.34 8.29 20.10
N ASN A 195 0.91 9.53 19.90
CA ASN A 195 0.58 10.04 18.56
C ASN A 195 1.77 9.91 17.57
N GLY A 196 2.95 9.51 18.06
CA GLY A 196 4.14 9.19 17.25
C GLY A 196 3.97 8.00 16.32
N LEU A 197 3.17 6.99 16.70
CA LEU A 197 2.92 5.83 15.82
C LEU A 197 2.10 6.25 14.60
N SER A 198 0.96 6.89 14.81
CA SER A 198 0.07 7.34 13.73
C SER A 198 0.70 8.43 12.88
N GLY A 199 1.47 9.35 13.50
CA GLY A 199 2.17 10.42 12.77
C GLY A 199 3.30 9.93 11.86
N ALA A 200 3.92 8.77 12.13
CA ALA A 200 4.99 8.19 11.33
C ALA A 200 4.49 7.26 10.22
N ALA A 201 3.28 6.69 10.35
CA ALA A 201 2.68 5.79 9.37
C ALA A 201 2.04 6.54 8.19
N ASP A 202 1.82 5.86 7.08
CA ASP A 202 1.11 6.39 5.91
C ASP A 202 -0.41 6.32 6.07
N GLY A 203 -0.88 5.44 6.95
CA GLY A 203 -2.29 5.32 7.30
C GLY A 203 -2.52 4.37 8.47
N ALA A 204 -3.78 4.26 8.86
CA ALA A 204 -4.20 3.41 9.96
C ALA A 204 -5.56 2.76 9.70
N PHE A 205 -5.69 1.54 10.19
CA PHE A 205 -6.90 0.74 10.23
C PHE A 205 -7.27 0.50 11.69
N LEU A 206 -8.50 0.79 12.06
CA LEU A 206 -8.99 0.62 13.43
C LEU A 206 -10.19 -0.33 13.46
N LEU A 207 -9.96 -1.56 13.94
CA LEU A 207 -11.01 -2.58 14.08
C LEU A 207 -11.66 -2.49 15.46
N GLN A 208 -12.96 -2.21 15.50
CA GLN A 208 -13.74 -2.03 16.74
C GLN A 208 -15.00 -2.89 16.73
N LYS A 209 -15.40 -3.36 17.93
CA LYS A 209 -16.70 -3.98 18.20
C LYS A 209 -17.39 -3.18 19.31
N GLU A 210 -18.70 -3.03 19.22
CA GLU A 210 -19.48 -2.42 20.31
C GLU A 210 -19.43 -3.28 21.55
N LYS A 211 -19.72 -4.57 21.41
CA LYS A 211 -19.60 -5.58 22.48
C LYS A 211 -18.68 -6.70 22.03
N ARG A 212 -17.96 -7.29 22.97
CA ARG A 212 -17.04 -8.42 22.68
C ARG A 212 -17.73 -9.63 22.07
N THR A 213 -19.00 -9.83 22.39
CA THR A 213 -19.84 -10.95 21.93
C THR A 213 -20.43 -10.74 20.54
N ASP A 214 -20.38 -9.52 20.01
CA ASP A 214 -20.99 -9.20 18.72
C ASP A 214 -20.21 -9.89 17.59
N ASP A 215 -20.96 -10.33 16.60
CA ASP A 215 -20.37 -10.85 15.36
C ASP A 215 -20.03 -9.71 14.39
N THR A 216 -20.57 -8.52 14.62
CA THR A 216 -20.33 -7.31 13.83
C THR A 216 -19.13 -6.51 14.35
N ALA A 217 -18.44 -5.84 13.44
CA ALA A 217 -17.35 -4.92 13.74
C ALA A 217 -17.35 -3.74 12.76
N ILE A 218 -16.73 -2.64 13.18
CA ILE A 218 -16.46 -1.49 12.33
C ILE A 218 -14.94 -1.45 12.10
N LEU A 219 -14.54 -1.30 10.83
CA LEU A 219 -13.18 -1.02 10.43
C LEU A 219 -13.13 0.39 9.88
N ASP A 220 -12.61 1.32 10.68
CA ASP A 220 -12.31 2.68 10.24
C ASP A 220 -10.92 2.69 9.57
N VAL A 221 -10.80 3.32 8.40
CA VAL A 221 -9.59 3.39 7.58
C VAL A 221 -9.27 4.83 7.27
N VAL A 222 -8.03 5.25 7.51
CA VAL A 222 -7.52 6.59 7.15
C VAL A 222 -6.12 6.47 6.55
N GLY A 223 -5.76 7.36 5.63
CA GLY A 223 -4.42 7.34 5.04
C GLY A 223 -4.12 8.54 4.15
N ARG A 224 -2.84 8.68 3.78
CA ARG A 224 -2.38 9.80 2.94
C ARG A 224 -2.78 9.66 1.48
N ASP A 225 -2.79 8.42 0.98
CA ASP A 225 -2.99 8.10 -0.45
C ASP A 225 -4.35 7.46 -0.71
N GLN A 226 -5.21 7.37 0.31
CA GLN A 226 -6.54 6.78 0.23
C GLN A 226 -7.57 7.66 0.93
N GLN A 227 -8.82 7.54 0.53
CA GLN A 227 -9.92 8.23 1.17
C GLN A 227 -10.27 7.58 2.50
N ASP A 228 -10.76 8.37 3.44
CA ASP A 228 -11.27 7.88 4.70
C ASP A 228 -12.51 7.02 4.45
N GLN A 229 -12.54 5.84 5.07
CA GLN A 229 -13.59 4.86 4.87
C GLN A 229 -14.03 4.28 6.20
N ARG A 230 -15.31 3.92 6.29
CA ARG A 230 -15.86 3.12 7.37
C ARG A 230 -16.53 1.89 6.81
N LEU A 231 -15.98 0.73 7.14
CA LEU A 231 -16.43 -0.57 6.68
C LEU A 231 -17.16 -1.28 7.81
N TYR A 232 -18.39 -1.73 7.56
CA TYR A 232 -19.18 -2.51 8.50
C TYR A 232 -19.01 -3.98 8.16
N LEU A 233 -18.46 -4.73 9.07
CA LEU A 233 -18.06 -6.12 8.87
C LEU A 233 -18.88 -7.06 9.74
N THR A 234 -19.22 -8.22 9.22
CA THR A 234 -19.81 -9.33 9.97
C THR A 234 -18.89 -10.54 9.92
N LYS A 235 -18.68 -11.19 11.06
CA LYS A 235 -17.81 -12.35 11.16
C LYS A 235 -18.57 -13.64 10.89
N ASP A 236 -18.14 -14.39 9.89
CA ASP A 236 -18.56 -15.77 9.69
C ASP A 236 -18.08 -16.64 10.87
N LYS A 237 -19.02 -17.36 11.53
CA LYS A 237 -18.73 -18.22 12.68
C LYS A 237 -18.09 -19.55 12.27
N GLU A 238 -18.36 -20.00 11.08
CA GLU A 238 -17.86 -21.28 10.58
C GLU A 238 -16.42 -21.12 10.08
N HIS A 239 -16.19 -20.19 9.17
CA HIS A 239 -14.89 -19.97 8.55
C HIS A 239 -14.05 -18.91 9.26
N LEU A 240 -14.59 -18.18 10.23
CA LEU A 240 -13.92 -17.12 11.00
C LEU A 240 -13.42 -15.94 10.14
N THR A 241 -13.88 -15.83 8.89
CA THR A 241 -13.62 -14.74 7.96
C THR A 241 -14.54 -13.56 8.23
N TRP A 242 -14.20 -12.40 7.69
CA TRP A 242 -14.99 -11.19 7.76
C TRP A 242 -15.63 -10.92 6.40
N THR A 243 -16.93 -10.65 6.38
CA THR A 243 -17.71 -10.22 5.22
C THR A 243 -18.02 -8.74 5.34
N LEU A 244 -17.98 -8.01 4.22
CA LEU A 244 -18.37 -6.62 4.15
C LEU A 244 -19.88 -6.52 3.96
N GLU A 245 -20.58 -5.86 4.89
CA GLU A 245 -22.03 -5.63 4.81
C GLU A 245 -22.35 -4.32 4.09
N ARG A 246 -21.62 -3.27 4.45
CA ARG A 246 -21.75 -1.95 3.83
C ARG A 246 -20.52 -1.10 4.07
N MET A 247 -20.38 -0.08 3.26
CA MET A 247 -19.30 0.89 3.32
C MET A 247 -19.87 2.31 3.39
N GLU A 248 -19.28 3.14 4.23
CA GLU A 248 -19.45 4.59 4.24
C GLU A 248 -18.12 5.22 3.84
N THR A 249 -18.13 5.99 2.78
CA THR A 249 -16.95 6.72 2.30
C THR A 249 -17.43 8.07 1.79
N GLU A 250 -16.66 9.13 2.05
CA GLU A 250 -16.85 10.41 1.38
C GLU A 250 -16.23 10.30 -0.02
N LEU A 251 -16.95 9.67 -0.95
CA LEU A 251 -16.47 9.46 -2.32
C LEU A 251 -16.42 10.80 -3.06
N TRP A 252 -15.29 11.48 -3.00
CA TRP A 252 -14.93 12.37 -4.07
C TRP A 252 -14.34 11.53 -5.23
N VAL A 253 -15.14 11.27 -6.24
CA VAL A 253 -14.66 10.64 -7.48
C VAL A 253 -14.03 11.74 -8.33
N GLU A 254 -12.72 11.63 -8.57
CA GLU A 254 -12.04 12.54 -9.49
C GLU A 254 -12.72 12.44 -10.86
N PRO A 255 -13.20 13.58 -11.43
CA PRO A 255 -13.85 13.52 -12.74
C PRO A 255 -12.86 12.98 -13.79
N PRO A 256 -13.36 12.28 -14.82
CA PRO A 256 -12.52 11.78 -15.91
C PRO A 256 -11.62 12.87 -16.47
N ASP A 257 -10.36 12.54 -16.71
CA ASP A 257 -9.40 13.48 -17.31
C ASP A 257 -9.54 13.47 -18.85
N PRO A 258 -10.06 14.55 -19.47
CA PRO A 258 -10.31 14.56 -20.91
C PRO A 258 -9.05 14.30 -21.76
N VAL A 259 -7.85 14.63 -21.23
CA VAL A 259 -6.60 14.38 -21.95
C VAL A 259 -6.25 12.90 -21.90
N LEU A 260 -6.43 12.25 -20.76
CA LEU A 260 -6.20 10.80 -20.65
C LEU A 260 -7.21 10.02 -21.50
N GLU A 261 -8.48 10.44 -21.53
CA GLU A 261 -9.50 9.86 -22.39
C GLU A 261 -9.15 10.02 -23.88
N ALA A 262 -8.66 11.21 -24.29
CA ALA A 262 -8.20 11.43 -25.65
C ALA A 262 -7.00 10.53 -26.01
N VAL A 263 -6.06 10.34 -25.09
CA VAL A 263 -4.94 9.40 -25.27
C VAL A 263 -5.44 7.96 -25.37
N ALA A 264 -6.37 7.55 -24.54
CA ALA A 264 -6.95 6.20 -24.57
C ALA A 264 -7.72 5.93 -25.88
N ALA A 265 -8.44 6.91 -26.38
CA ALA A 265 -9.11 6.82 -27.69
C ALA A 265 -8.11 6.79 -28.87
N PHE A 266 -6.93 7.39 -28.69
CA PHE A 266 -5.88 7.46 -29.74
C PHE A 266 -5.00 6.20 -29.77
N ILE A 267 -4.71 5.59 -28.63
CA ILE A 267 -3.92 4.35 -28.49
C ILE A 267 -4.89 3.19 -28.34
N THR A 268 -4.98 2.37 -29.36
CA THR A 268 -5.91 1.24 -29.43
C THR A 268 -5.18 -0.05 -29.85
N VAL A 269 -5.90 -1.17 -29.90
CA VAL A 269 -5.33 -2.45 -30.39
C VAL A 269 -4.83 -2.33 -31.83
N GLU A 270 -5.49 -1.51 -32.67
CA GLU A 270 -5.07 -1.24 -34.05
C GLU A 270 -3.87 -0.28 -34.13
N ARG A 271 -3.69 0.53 -33.09
CA ARG A 271 -2.56 1.47 -32.93
C ARG A 271 -1.95 1.31 -31.54
N PRO A 272 -1.24 0.21 -31.27
CA PRO A 272 -0.74 -0.08 -29.93
C PRO A 272 0.49 0.74 -29.52
N PHE A 273 1.08 1.48 -30.46
CA PHE A 273 2.28 2.30 -30.22
C PHE A 273 2.21 3.62 -30.96
N TRP A 274 2.70 4.67 -30.31
CA TRP A 274 2.96 5.98 -30.93
C TRP A 274 4.23 6.58 -30.32
N CYS A 275 4.99 7.31 -31.18
CA CYS A 275 6.17 8.06 -30.73
C CYS A 275 6.28 9.37 -31.55
N GLY A 276 6.59 10.45 -30.84
CA GLY A 276 6.76 11.77 -31.50
C GLY A 276 7.02 12.87 -30.46
N THR A 277 6.92 14.11 -30.89
CA THR A 277 7.07 15.30 -30.03
C THR A 277 5.74 15.66 -29.36
N ALA A 278 5.82 16.47 -28.27
CA ALA A 278 4.62 16.98 -27.62
C ALA A 278 3.71 17.81 -28.56
N THR A 279 4.32 18.49 -29.56
CA THR A 279 3.59 19.27 -30.60
C THR A 279 2.80 18.35 -31.52
N GLU A 280 3.42 17.28 -31.99
CA GLU A 280 2.76 16.27 -32.83
C GLU A 280 1.67 15.55 -32.08
N LEU A 281 1.89 15.24 -30.81
CA LEU A 281 0.87 14.59 -29.93
C LEU A 281 -0.34 15.52 -29.75
N ALA A 282 -0.12 16.80 -29.42
CA ALA A 282 -1.22 17.77 -29.27
C ALA A 282 -2.08 17.89 -30.54
N ALA A 283 -1.43 17.90 -31.68
CA ALA A 283 -2.11 17.92 -32.98
C ALA A 283 -2.87 16.61 -33.25
N ALA A 284 -2.27 15.45 -32.94
CA ALA A 284 -2.89 14.15 -33.14
C ALA A 284 -4.12 13.91 -32.22
N LEU A 285 -4.06 14.38 -30.99
CA LEU A 285 -5.16 14.31 -30.04
C LEU A 285 -6.23 15.38 -30.23
N GLN A 286 -5.96 16.40 -31.07
CA GLN A 286 -6.83 17.57 -31.30
C GLN A 286 -7.21 18.30 -30.01
N VAL A 287 -6.28 18.35 -29.02
CA VAL A 287 -6.50 19.04 -27.75
C VAL A 287 -6.07 20.49 -27.83
N ASP A 288 -6.91 21.42 -27.34
CA ASP A 288 -6.58 22.84 -27.23
C ASP A 288 -5.69 23.09 -26.00
N MET A 289 -4.44 22.63 -26.10
CA MET A 289 -3.46 22.74 -25.04
C MET A 289 -2.06 22.99 -25.63
N LYS A 290 -1.27 23.85 -24.96
CA LYS A 290 0.13 24.07 -25.34
C LYS A 290 0.92 22.77 -25.19
N PRO A 291 1.81 22.42 -26.15
CA PRO A 291 2.57 21.17 -26.12
C PRO A 291 3.31 20.90 -24.78
N ASN A 292 3.93 21.92 -24.20
CA ASN A 292 4.61 21.78 -22.91
C ASN A 292 3.64 21.47 -21.76
N ALA A 293 2.45 22.07 -21.75
CA ALA A 293 1.43 21.79 -20.74
C ALA A 293 0.88 20.36 -20.88
N LEU A 294 0.70 19.89 -22.12
CA LEU A 294 0.32 18.50 -22.40
C LEU A 294 1.37 17.52 -21.87
N ALA A 295 2.65 17.73 -22.19
CA ALA A 295 3.73 16.88 -21.71
C ALA A 295 3.81 16.85 -20.15
N MET A 296 3.71 18.02 -19.49
CA MET A 296 3.69 18.11 -18.03
C MET A 296 2.50 17.36 -17.44
N ARG A 297 1.32 17.51 -18.02
CA ARG A 297 0.11 16.80 -17.56
C ARG A 297 0.27 15.29 -17.68
N LEU A 298 0.80 14.80 -18.79
CA LEU A 298 1.06 13.37 -19.00
C LEU A 298 2.18 12.85 -18.06
N ASN A 299 3.23 13.64 -17.80
CA ASN A 299 4.26 13.27 -16.80
C ASN A 299 3.64 13.02 -15.43
N VAL A 300 2.79 13.94 -14.96
CA VAL A 300 2.12 13.86 -13.65
C VAL A 300 1.08 12.72 -13.60
N ARG A 301 0.43 12.42 -14.72
CA ARG A 301 -0.65 11.44 -14.85
C ARG A 301 -0.20 10.09 -15.44
N ALA A 302 1.10 9.88 -15.61
CA ALA A 302 1.63 8.66 -16.23
C ALA A 302 1.16 7.37 -15.54
N SER A 303 1.13 7.38 -14.21
CA SER A 303 0.66 6.22 -13.42
C SER A 303 -0.83 5.96 -13.60
N LYS A 304 -1.65 7.02 -13.68
CA LYS A 304 -3.09 6.90 -13.91
C LYS A 304 -3.36 6.35 -15.33
N LEU A 305 -2.58 6.81 -16.31
CA LEU A 305 -2.68 6.32 -17.68
C LEU A 305 -2.32 4.82 -17.79
N ALA A 306 -1.31 4.38 -17.05
CA ALA A 306 -0.93 2.97 -17.00
C ALA A 306 -1.97 2.12 -16.24
N GLY A 307 -2.45 2.58 -15.09
CA GLY A 307 -3.39 1.82 -14.25
C GLY A 307 -4.80 1.73 -14.81
N GLU A 308 -5.37 2.83 -15.31
CA GLU A 308 -6.76 2.87 -15.77
C GLU A 308 -6.93 2.49 -17.24
N TYR A 309 -5.92 2.82 -18.09
CA TYR A 309 -6.03 2.68 -19.54
C TYR A 309 -5.02 1.67 -20.13
N HIS A 310 -4.17 1.07 -19.29
CA HIS A 310 -3.11 0.15 -19.72
C HIS A 310 -2.16 0.75 -20.76
N ILE A 311 -1.91 2.07 -20.70
CA ILE A 311 -1.04 2.77 -21.61
C ILE A 311 0.20 3.24 -20.87
N ARG A 312 1.35 2.67 -21.21
CA ARG A 312 2.65 3.12 -20.71
C ARG A 312 3.07 4.40 -21.43
N TYR A 313 3.33 5.43 -20.66
CA TYR A 313 3.84 6.72 -21.10
C TYR A 313 5.30 6.86 -20.71
N GLU A 314 6.14 7.25 -21.66
CA GLU A 314 7.53 7.58 -21.42
C GLU A 314 7.87 8.93 -22.07
N ASN A 315 8.66 9.73 -21.35
CA ASN A 315 9.17 11.01 -21.83
C ASN A 315 10.71 10.95 -21.79
N GLY A 316 11.34 11.05 -22.94
CA GLY A 316 12.79 10.93 -23.12
C GLY A 316 13.40 12.12 -23.85
N ARG A 317 14.73 12.24 -23.79
CA ARG A 317 15.51 13.13 -24.65
C ARG A 317 16.26 12.31 -25.67
N THR A 318 16.06 12.62 -26.94
CA THR A 318 16.86 12.13 -28.08
C THR A 318 17.80 13.20 -28.55
N HIS A 319 18.72 12.86 -29.47
CA HIS A 319 19.57 13.86 -30.15
C HIS A 319 18.76 14.93 -30.93
N ALA A 320 17.52 14.61 -31.32
CA ALA A 320 16.61 15.51 -32.05
C ALA A 320 15.69 16.33 -31.11
N GLY A 321 15.76 16.15 -29.79
CA GLY A 321 14.93 16.86 -28.81
C GLY A 321 14.17 15.93 -27.82
N ARG A 322 13.14 16.48 -27.17
CA ARG A 322 12.24 15.71 -26.31
C ARG A 322 11.29 14.87 -27.15
N SER A 323 11.16 13.58 -26.80
CA SER A 323 10.25 12.65 -27.44
C SER A 323 9.33 11.99 -26.40
N ILE A 324 8.09 11.78 -26.78
CA ILE A 324 7.06 11.07 -26.01
C ILE A 324 6.81 9.74 -26.71
N SER A 325 6.75 8.65 -25.94
CA SER A 325 6.23 7.37 -26.41
C SER A 325 5.02 6.93 -25.61
N LEU A 326 4.05 6.35 -26.28
CA LEU A 326 2.83 5.77 -25.73
C LEU A 326 2.74 4.33 -26.23
N THR A 327 2.57 3.38 -25.31
CA THR A 327 2.52 1.95 -25.63
C THR A 327 1.34 1.31 -24.91
N LEU A 328 0.45 0.66 -25.65
CA LEU A 328 -0.61 -0.16 -25.06
C LEU A 328 0.03 -1.42 -24.45
N GLU A 329 -0.17 -1.64 -23.17
CA GLU A 329 0.26 -2.85 -22.47
C GLU A 329 -0.92 -3.81 -22.34
N PRO A 330 -0.71 -5.13 -22.46
CA PRO A 330 -1.76 -6.08 -22.17
C PRO A 330 -2.17 -5.96 -20.68
N PRO A 331 -3.46 -6.18 -20.34
CA PRO A 331 -3.86 -6.24 -18.95
C PRO A 331 -3.01 -7.27 -18.21
N GLN A 332 -2.44 -6.87 -17.09
CA GLN A 332 -1.67 -7.80 -16.24
C GLN A 332 -2.65 -8.86 -15.73
N ALA A 333 -2.36 -10.13 -16.07
CA ALA A 333 -3.15 -11.29 -15.71
C ALA A 333 -3.08 -11.60 -14.21
#